data_dbd3e20928990e02d624a4cefbc0835b
#
_entry.id   dbd3e20928990e02d624a4cefbc0835b
#
_cell.length_a   1.000
_cell.length_b   1.000
_cell.length_c   1.000
_cell.angle_alpha   90.00
_cell.angle_beta   90.00
_cell.angle_gamma   90.00
#
_symmetry.space_group_name_H-M   'P 1'
#
loop_
_entity.id
_entity.type
_entity.pdbx_description
1 polymer ?
#
loop_
_entity_poly.entity_id
_entity_poly.type
_entity_poly.pdbx_seq_one_letter_code
_entity_poly.pdbx_strand_id
1 'polypeptide(L)'
;MLLLGFYRSGSWILDPNGAPILTDFTPMWLAGREALAGHAAAAYDSRHFGEIQTEFVGPHAGQYPWPYPPIFFLPAAVVALLPYAWAFLAWQAATLAGCLAAGYRILRDGLTPLAILAAPLSLLNAYVGQNGFLTAALIGAGLSFLERWPIIAGICFGCLFYKSQFLLLFPLLFAIAGHWRALAATVAVGALLAIASSLAFGVEPWVAFPPALTERAQAALVVQDLAWGKLQSVYGLARALGLGALPAGIVHAILALLVAALACLIWRRRGSFDVKAAAAASAALIVTPYLFAYDMAAIVIPGAFLVKDLIERGGTRREHAAIFGLFCGLFAMFAGAGIVPLGAIVNLLLFSLIARRAFRGPAPSPAV
;
A
#
# COMPACT_ATOMS: atom_id res chain seq x y z
N MET A 1 -18.24 7.24 -13.19
CA MET A 1 -18.92 6.76 -14.42
C MET A 1 -18.41 5.39 -14.85
N LEU A 2 -17.08 5.14 -15.02
CA LEU A 2 -16.54 3.84 -15.46
C LEU A 2 -16.91 2.67 -14.56
N LEU A 3 -16.69 2.75 -13.25
CA LEU A 3 -17.04 1.67 -12.30
C LEU A 3 -18.54 1.36 -12.29
N LEU A 4 -19.39 2.39 -12.41
CA LEU A 4 -20.84 2.20 -12.52
C LEU A 4 -21.20 1.51 -13.85
N GLY A 5 -20.47 1.79 -14.92
CA GLY A 5 -20.60 1.08 -16.20
C GLY A 5 -20.29 -0.40 -16.08
N PHE A 6 -19.17 -0.76 -15.47
CA PHE A 6 -18.78 -2.16 -15.20
C PHE A 6 -19.77 -2.88 -14.29
N TYR A 7 -20.28 -2.21 -13.26
CA TYR A 7 -21.31 -2.79 -12.39
C TYR A 7 -22.61 -3.08 -13.16
N ARG A 8 -23.09 -2.12 -13.96
CA ARG A 8 -24.32 -2.29 -14.76
C ARG A 8 -24.21 -3.33 -15.87
N SER A 9 -23.01 -3.51 -16.41
CA SER A 9 -22.75 -4.58 -17.41
C SER A 9 -22.56 -5.96 -16.80
N GLY A 10 -22.62 -6.07 -15.44
CA GLY A 10 -22.34 -7.32 -14.74
C GLY A 10 -20.91 -7.82 -14.91
N SER A 11 -19.95 -6.91 -15.10
CA SER A 11 -18.52 -7.24 -15.25
C SER A 11 -17.68 -6.80 -14.06
N TRP A 12 -18.31 -6.43 -12.94
CA TRP A 12 -17.64 -6.01 -11.72
C TRP A 12 -18.49 -6.35 -10.48
N ILE A 13 -17.88 -6.95 -9.46
CA ILE A 13 -18.45 -7.42 -8.19
C ILE A 13 -19.46 -8.56 -8.37
N LEU A 14 -20.50 -8.36 -9.18
CA LEU A 14 -21.52 -9.35 -9.50
C LEU A 14 -21.67 -9.49 -11.03
N ASP A 15 -21.97 -10.70 -11.49
CA ASP A 15 -22.32 -10.98 -12.86
C ASP A 15 -23.77 -10.54 -13.20
N PRO A 16 -24.23 -10.64 -14.46
CA PRO A 16 -25.60 -10.29 -14.82
C PRO A 16 -26.70 -11.11 -14.12
N ASN A 17 -26.36 -12.29 -13.58
CA ASN A 17 -27.26 -13.16 -12.84
C ASN A 17 -27.23 -12.89 -11.33
N GLY A 18 -26.40 -11.92 -10.88
CA GLY A 18 -26.20 -11.59 -9.48
C GLY A 18 -25.22 -12.50 -8.74
N ALA A 19 -24.51 -13.38 -9.44
CA ALA A 19 -23.47 -14.23 -8.85
C ALA A 19 -22.17 -13.44 -8.62
N PRO A 20 -21.40 -13.73 -7.55
CA PRO A 20 -20.15 -13.04 -7.26
C PRO A 20 -19.09 -13.24 -8.36
N ILE A 21 -18.38 -12.16 -8.70
CA ILE A 21 -17.21 -12.22 -9.57
C ILE A 21 -15.96 -12.27 -8.71
N LEU A 22 -14.99 -13.10 -9.09
CA LEU A 22 -13.69 -13.19 -8.44
C LEU A 22 -12.92 -11.88 -8.59
N THR A 23 -12.62 -11.24 -7.47
CA THR A 23 -11.84 -10.02 -7.37
C THR A 23 -10.75 -10.20 -6.31
N ASP A 24 -9.79 -9.26 -6.23
CA ASP A 24 -8.80 -9.27 -5.15
C ASP A 24 -9.40 -9.07 -3.74
N PHE A 25 -10.66 -8.65 -3.66
CA PHE A 25 -11.41 -8.57 -2.39
C PHE A 25 -11.98 -9.92 -1.96
N THR A 26 -12.24 -10.82 -2.90
CA THR A 26 -12.86 -12.13 -2.61
C THR A 26 -12.11 -12.92 -1.53
N PRO A 27 -10.76 -13.04 -1.56
CA PRO A 27 -10.02 -13.71 -0.49
C PRO A 27 -10.22 -13.06 0.89
N MET A 28 -10.36 -11.74 0.95
CA MET A 28 -10.57 -11.06 2.21
C MET A 28 -11.93 -11.41 2.83
N TRP A 29 -12.98 -11.42 2.01
CA TRP A 29 -14.33 -11.74 2.47
C TRP A 29 -14.44 -13.24 2.84
N LEU A 30 -13.90 -14.14 2.02
CA LEU A 30 -13.91 -15.58 2.31
C LEU A 30 -13.08 -15.93 3.55
N ALA A 31 -11.86 -15.37 3.68
CA ALA A 31 -11.04 -15.57 4.87
C ALA A 31 -11.75 -15.07 6.15
N GLY A 32 -12.48 -13.95 6.05
CA GLY A 32 -13.33 -13.47 7.13
C GLY A 32 -14.47 -14.44 7.47
N ARG A 33 -15.10 -15.06 6.47
CA ARG A 33 -16.15 -16.10 6.65
C ARG A 33 -15.59 -17.33 7.34
N GLU A 34 -14.42 -17.83 6.89
CA GLU A 34 -13.73 -18.96 7.52
C GLU A 34 -13.36 -18.65 8.98
N ALA A 35 -12.89 -17.41 9.24
CA ALA A 35 -12.57 -16.99 10.60
C ALA A 35 -13.81 -16.96 11.51
N LEU A 36 -14.96 -16.49 11.02
CA LEU A 36 -16.24 -16.50 11.75
C LEU A 36 -16.77 -17.90 11.99
N ALA A 37 -16.46 -18.85 11.09
CA ALA A 37 -16.81 -20.27 11.21
C ALA A 37 -15.87 -21.05 12.15
N GLY A 38 -14.82 -20.42 12.67
CA GLY A 38 -13.81 -21.07 13.52
C GLY A 38 -12.70 -21.79 12.76
N HIS A 39 -12.58 -21.57 11.45
CA HIS A 39 -11.63 -22.23 10.56
C HIS A 39 -10.60 -21.26 9.96
N ALA A 40 -10.20 -20.22 10.69
CA ALA A 40 -9.33 -19.16 10.17
C ALA A 40 -8.01 -19.68 9.55
N ALA A 41 -7.43 -20.76 10.09
CA ALA A 41 -6.21 -21.36 9.56
C ALA A 41 -6.39 -21.95 8.14
N ALA A 42 -7.60 -22.33 7.74
CA ALA A 42 -7.92 -22.88 6.42
C ALA A 42 -7.60 -21.91 5.27
N ALA A 43 -7.64 -20.58 5.53
CA ALA A 43 -7.27 -19.56 4.54
C ALA A 43 -5.79 -19.63 4.14
N TYR A 44 -4.94 -20.30 4.91
CA TYR A 44 -3.51 -20.46 4.63
C TYR A 44 -3.19 -21.76 3.85
N ASP A 45 -4.11 -22.71 3.78
CA ASP A 45 -4.00 -23.87 2.91
C ASP A 45 -4.39 -23.45 1.49
N SER A 46 -3.41 -23.34 0.60
CA SER A 46 -3.62 -22.84 -0.78
C SER A 46 -4.60 -23.70 -1.58
N ARG A 47 -4.59 -25.04 -1.38
CA ARG A 47 -5.47 -25.97 -2.07
C ARG A 47 -6.91 -25.83 -1.57
N HIS A 48 -7.10 -25.96 -0.26
CA HIS A 48 -8.42 -25.88 0.37
C HIS A 48 -9.07 -24.51 0.15
N PHE A 49 -8.28 -23.44 0.29
CA PHE A 49 -8.79 -22.10 0.05
C PHE A 49 -9.16 -21.84 -1.42
N GLY A 50 -8.49 -22.51 -2.37
CA GLY A 50 -8.86 -22.51 -3.78
C GLY A 50 -10.19 -23.24 -4.04
N GLU A 51 -10.44 -24.34 -3.33
CA GLU A 51 -11.72 -25.07 -3.37
C GLU A 51 -12.87 -24.19 -2.87
N ILE A 52 -12.70 -23.49 -1.74
CA ILE A 52 -13.67 -22.52 -1.20
C ILE A 52 -13.97 -21.40 -2.20
N GLN A 53 -12.94 -20.86 -2.89
CA GLN A 53 -13.15 -19.86 -3.93
C GLN A 53 -13.97 -20.41 -5.09
N THR A 54 -13.66 -21.61 -5.54
CA THR A 54 -14.38 -22.25 -6.64
C THR A 54 -15.84 -22.54 -6.28
N GLU A 55 -16.12 -22.95 -5.06
CA GLU A 55 -17.49 -23.14 -4.57
C GLU A 55 -18.26 -21.79 -4.56
N PHE A 56 -17.59 -20.70 -4.21
CA PHE A 56 -18.23 -19.40 -4.08
C PHE A 56 -18.49 -18.68 -5.41
N VAL A 57 -17.52 -18.66 -6.34
CA VAL A 57 -17.61 -17.91 -7.61
C VAL A 57 -17.77 -18.81 -8.85
N GLY A 58 -17.81 -20.14 -8.67
CA GLY A 58 -17.79 -21.10 -9.75
C GLY A 58 -16.38 -21.36 -10.31
N PRO A 59 -16.25 -22.22 -11.34
CA PRO A 59 -14.96 -22.51 -11.97
C PRO A 59 -14.32 -21.24 -12.54
N HIS A 60 -13.06 -21.02 -12.20
CA HIS A 60 -12.30 -19.82 -12.62
C HIS A 60 -10.83 -20.15 -12.84
N ALA A 61 -10.13 -19.32 -13.62
CA ALA A 61 -8.71 -19.44 -13.83
C ALA A 61 -7.93 -18.71 -12.71
N GLY A 62 -6.95 -19.41 -12.12
CA GLY A 62 -6.09 -18.87 -11.08
C GLY A 62 -6.68 -18.95 -9.68
N GLN A 63 -5.84 -18.73 -8.70
CA GLN A 63 -6.20 -18.70 -7.28
C GLN A 63 -5.76 -17.36 -6.69
N TYR A 64 -6.59 -16.80 -5.80
CA TYR A 64 -6.27 -15.59 -5.07
C TYR A 64 -5.92 -15.95 -3.63
N PRO A 65 -4.63 -15.96 -3.27
CA PRO A 65 -4.21 -16.38 -1.94
C PRO A 65 -4.61 -15.37 -0.87
N TRP A 66 -4.65 -15.84 0.39
CA TRP A 66 -4.72 -15.00 1.57
C TRP A 66 -3.30 -14.69 2.09
N PRO A 67 -2.70 -13.51 1.77
CA PRO A 67 -1.29 -13.22 2.06
C PRO A 67 -1.09 -12.48 3.38
N TYR A 68 -2.14 -12.24 4.17
CA TYR A 68 -2.09 -11.34 5.32
C TYR A 68 -1.81 -12.11 6.61
N PRO A 69 -1.08 -11.48 7.58
CA PRO A 69 -0.89 -12.07 8.90
C PRO A 69 -2.23 -12.19 9.66
N PRO A 70 -2.31 -13.04 10.69
CA PRO A 70 -3.56 -13.33 11.43
C PRO A 70 -4.27 -12.12 12.01
N ILE A 71 -3.57 -11.03 12.29
CA ILE A 71 -4.20 -9.77 12.73
C ILE A 71 -5.22 -9.23 11.71
N PHE A 72 -5.07 -9.56 10.43
CA PHE A 72 -5.96 -9.04 9.40
C PHE A 72 -7.29 -9.81 9.30
N PHE A 73 -7.42 -10.96 9.98
CA PHE A 73 -8.73 -11.58 10.19
C PHE A 73 -9.68 -10.69 11.02
N LEU A 74 -9.16 -9.83 11.90
CA LEU A 74 -10.00 -8.93 12.70
C LEU A 74 -10.89 -8.03 11.81
N PRO A 75 -10.36 -7.21 10.88
CA PRO A 75 -11.20 -6.47 9.96
C PRO A 75 -11.91 -7.36 8.94
N ALA A 76 -11.31 -8.46 8.48
CA ALA A 76 -11.90 -9.36 7.52
C ALA A 76 -13.19 -10.02 8.06
N ALA A 77 -13.19 -10.47 9.31
CA ALA A 77 -14.36 -11.04 9.99
C ALA A 77 -15.49 -10.00 10.12
N VAL A 78 -15.17 -8.75 10.48
CA VAL A 78 -16.16 -7.67 10.57
C VAL A 78 -16.81 -7.41 9.20
N VAL A 79 -16.00 -7.33 8.15
CA VAL A 79 -16.49 -7.09 6.78
C VAL A 79 -17.31 -8.28 6.26
N ALA A 80 -16.94 -9.50 6.64
CA ALA A 80 -17.64 -10.73 6.25
C ALA A 80 -19.02 -10.91 6.91
N LEU A 81 -19.40 -10.08 7.89
CA LEU A 81 -20.77 -10.02 8.41
C LEU A 81 -21.77 -9.47 7.38
N LEU A 82 -21.28 -8.72 6.38
CA LEU A 82 -22.11 -8.18 5.31
C LEU A 82 -22.16 -9.14 4.11
N PRO A 83 -23.26 -9.15 3.32
CA PRO A 83 -23.28 -9.81 2.02
C PRO A 83 -22.14 -9.28 1.13
N TYR A 84 -21.57 -10.14 0.28
CA TYR A 84 -20.34 -9.90 -0.49
C TYR A 84 -20.27 -8.52 -1.18
N ALA A 85 -21.29 -8.16 -1.96
CA ALA A 85 -21.29 -6.89 -2.68
C ALA A 85 -21.30 -5.67 -1.74
N TRP A 86 -22.09 -5.72 -0.66
CA TRP A 86 -22.14 -4.66 0.35
C TRP A 86 -20.83 -4.59 1.15
N ALA A 87 -20.24 -5.74 1.46
CA ALA A 87 -18.93 -5.84 2.10
C ALA A 87 -17.85 -5.16 1.24
N PHE A 88 -17.85 -5.45 -0.06
CA PHE A 88 -16.93 -4.83 -1.02
C PHE A 88 -17.08 -3.30 -1.01
N LEU A 89 -18.30 -2.82 -1.19
CA LEU A 89 -18.58 -1.39 -1.26
C LEU A 89 -18.26 -0.67 0.06
N ALA A 90 -18.64 -1.25 1.20
CA ALA A 90 -18.36 -0.69 2.53
C ALA A 90 -16.85 -0.61 2.79
N TRP A 91 -16.10 -1.65 2.46
CA TRP A 91 -14.64 -1.69 2.61
C TRP A 91 -13.95 -0.63 1.75
N GLN A 92 -14.29 -0.56 0.47
CA GLN A 92 -13.71 0.42 -0.44
C GLN A 92 -14.08 1.85 -0.05
N ALA A 93 -15.34 2.10 0.34
CA ALA A 93 -15.79 3.42 0.78
C ALA A 93 -15.08 3.87 2.07
N ALA A 94 -14.98 2.98 3.08
CA ALA A 94 -14.34 3.30 4.35
C ALA A 94 -12.84 3.58 4.19
N THR A 95 -12.14 2.73 3.45
CA THR A 95 -10.69 2.88 3.24
C THR A 95 -10.37 4.08 2.33
N LEU A 96 -11.18 4.35 1.31
CA LEU A 96 -11.08 5.55 0.48
C LEU A 96 -11.33 6.81 1.31
N ALA A 97 -12.37 6.84 2.13
CA ALA A 97 -12.63 7.98 3.02
C ALA A 97 -11.44 8.27 3.94
N GLY A 98 -10.82 7.22 4.50
CA GLY A 98 -9.58 7.35 5.28
C GLY A 98 -8.42 7.94 4.46
N CYS A 99 -8.25 7.50 3.22
CA CYS A 99 -7.22 8.01 2.30
C CYS A 99 -7.46 9.50 1.96
N LEU A 100 -8.70 9.86 1.64
CA LEU A 100 -9.09 11.25 1.36
C LEU A 100 -8.90 12.16 2.58
N ALA A 101 -9.28 11.68 3.77
CA ALA A 101 -9.08 12.41 5.03
C ALA A 101 -7.60 12.62 5.33
N ALA A 102 -6.74 11.62 5.11
CA ALA A 102 -5.30 11.73 5.28
C ALA A 102 -4.70 12.75 4.29
N GLY A 103 -5.07 12.70 3.01
CA GLY A 103 -4.63 13.67 2.00
C GLY A 103 -5.08 15.09 2.32
N TYR A 104 -6.36 15.28 2.67
CA TYR A 104 -6.89 16.58 3.08
C TYR A 104 -6.19 17.12 4.33
N ARG A 105 -5.87 16.26 5.30
CA ARG A 105 -5.13 16.66 6.49
C ARG A 105 -3.72 17.17 6.17
N ILE A 106 -3.06 16.60 5.16
CA ILE A 106 -1.71 17.00 4.73
C ILE A 106 -1.76 18.37 4.03
N LEU A 107 -2.59 18.52 3.01
CA LEU A 107 -2.62 19.73 2.17
C LEU A 107 -3.61 20.80 2.64
N ARG A 108 -4.68 20.42 3.35
CA ARG A 108 -5.78 21.30 3.79
C ARG A 108 -6.40 22.12 2.66
N ASP A 109 -6.45 21.54 1.48
CA ASP A 109 -7.02 22.13 0.27
C ASP A 109 -8.20 21.29 -0.22
N GLY A 110 -9.30 21.93 -0.56
CA GLY A 110 -10.53 21.27 -1.06
C GLY A 110 -10.33 20.53 -2.38
N LEU A 111 -9.31 20.84 -3.18
CA LEU A 111 -8.98 20.12 -4.41
C LEU A 111 -8.24 18.81 -4.16
N THR A 112 -7.63 18.62 -2.98
CA THR A 112 -6.88 17.41 -2.65
C THR A 112 -7.70 16.14 -2.78
N PRO A 113 -8.93 16.04 -2.22
CA PRO A 113 -9.78 14.86 -2.40
C PRO A 113 -10.08 14.59 -3.89
N LEU A 114 -10.32 15.64 -4.68
CA LEU A 114 -10.57 15.49 -6.11
C LEU A 114 -9.34 14.98 -6.86
N ALA A 115 -8.14 15.47 -6.52
CA ALA A 115 -6.89 15.02 -7.11
C ALA A 115 -6.62 13.53 -6.79
N ILE A 116 -6.90 13.08 -5.56
CA ILE A 116 -6.78 11.67 -5.15
C ILE A 116 -7.79 10.82 -5.93
N LEU A 117 -9.05 11.25 -6.04
CA LEU A 117 -10.08 10.53 -6.79
C LEU A 117 -9.78 10.47 -8.30
N ALA A 118 -9.18 11.54 -8.86
CA ALA A 118 -8.78 11.61 -10.27
C ALA A 118 -7.51 10.80 -10.56
N ALA A 119 -6.74 10.41 -9.55
CA ALA A 119 -5.55 9.60 -9.74
C ALA A 119 -5.92 8.22 -10.33
N PRO A 120 -5.30 7.80 -11.44
CA PRO A 120 -5.69 6.56 -12.13
C PRO A 120 -5.52 5.32 -11.26
N LEU A 121 -4.59 5.35 -10.31
CA LEU A 121 -4.34 4.27 -9.36
C LEU A 121 -5.46 4.14 -8.31
N SER A 122 -6.18 5.22 -8.02
CA SER A 122 -7.38 5.16 -7.17
C SER A 122 -8.48 4.38 -7.88
N LEU A 123 -8.66 4.59 -9.18
CA LEU A 123 -9.60 3.81 -9.98
C LEU A 123 -9.20 2.32 -10.03
N LEU A 124 -7.90 2.03 -10.23
CA LEU A 124 -7.40 0.65 -10.22
C LEU A 124 -7.67 -0.05 -8.88
N ASN A 125 -7.28 0.60 -7.76
CA ASN A 125 -7.49 0.02 -6.43
C ASN A 125 -8.98 -0.23 -6.13
N ALA A 126 -9.85 0.72 -6.50
CA ALA A 126 -11.30 0.58 -6.33
C ALA A 126 -11.87 -0.55 -7.21
N TYR A 127 -11.39 -0.71 -8.44
CA TYR A 127 -11.83 -1.76 -9.35
C TYR A 127 -11.45 -3.16 -8.86
N VAL A 128 -10.20 -3.36 -8.46
CA VAL A 128 -9.74 -4.67 -7.98
C VAL A 128 -10.19 -5.01 -6.55
N GLY A 129 -10.59 -3.98 -5.76
CA GLY A 129 -11.07 -4.19 -4.38
C GLY A 129 -9.97 -4.36 -3.34
N GLN A 130 -8.76 -3.85 -3.61
CA GLN A 130 -7.59 -4.03 -2.76
C GLN A 130 -7.41 -2.94 -1.67
N ASN A 131 -6.38 -3.12 -0.84
CA ASN A 131 -6.13 -2.37 0.40
C ASN A 131 -5.19 -1.16 0.22
N GLY A 132 -4.94 -0.70 -1.01
CA GLY A 132 -4.05 0.43 -1.27
C GLY A 132 -4.51 1.72 -0.57
N PHE A 133 -5.83 1.96 -0.49
CA PHE A 133 -6.38 3.10 0.24
C PHE A 133 -6.14 3.02 1.74
N LEU A 134 -6.27 1.83 2.34
CA LEU A 134 -5.97 1.64 3.76
C LEU A 134 -4.48 1.91 4.04
N THR A 135 -3.59 1.39 3.19
CA THR A 135 -2.14 1.65 3.29
C THR A 135 -1.85 3.15 3.21
N ALA A 136 -2.43 3.85 2.22
CA ALA A 136 -2.31 5.30 2.07
C ALA A 136 -2.83 6.06 3.30
N ALA A 137 -4.02 5.69 3.79
CA ALA A 137 -4.64 6.30 4.95
C ALA A 137 -3.75 6.18 6.21
N LEU A 138 -3.24 4.98 6.49
CA LEU A 138 -2.43 4.70 7.66
C LEU A 138 -1.07 5.41 7.60
N ILE A 139 -0.36 5.37 6.47
CA ILE A 139 0.91 6.08 6.29
C ILE A 139 0.69 7.61 6.35
N GLY A 140 -0.31 8.13 5.64
CA GLY A 140 -0.59 9.56 5.58
C GLY A 140 -1.03 10.14 6.91
N ALA A 141 -1.98 9.49 7.59
CA ALA A 141 -2.41 9.88 8.93
C ALA A 141 -1.27 9.75 9.95
N GLY A 142 -0.57 8.61 9.95
CA GLY A 142 0.54 8.37 10.85
C GLY A 142 1.61 9.46 10.77
N LEU A 143 2.08 9.78 9.56
CA LEU A 143 3.05 10.85 9.35
C LEU A 143 2.49 12.23 9.73
N SER A 144 1.24 12.53 9.38
CA SER A 144 0.63 13.83 9.68
C SER A 144 0.37 14.08 11.18
N PHE A 145 0.28 13.02 11.98
CA PHE A 145 0.13 13.11 13.44
C PHE A 145 1.46 13.07 14.20
N LEU A 146 2.57 12.66 13.56
CA LEU A 146 3.79 12.23 14.23
C LEU A 146 4.38 13.28 15.20
N GLU A 147 4.45 14.54 14.79
CA GLU A 147 5.03 15.60 15.63
C GLU A 147 4.10 16.02 16.77
N ARG A 148 2.79 16.12 16.52
CA ARG A 148 1.83 16.67 17.48
C ARG A 148 1.18 15.60 18.36
N TRP A 149 0.93 14.42 17.79
CA TRP A 149 0.16 13.31 18.41
C TRP A 149 0.88 11.97 18.21
N PRO A 150 2.10 11.79 18.76
CA PRO A 150 2.95 10.63 18.45
C PRO A 150 2.30 9.28 18.79
N ILE A 151 1.41 9.23 19.79
CA ILE A 151 0.68 8.00 20.13
C ILE A 151 -0.33 7.65 19.01
N ILE A 152 -1.07 8.64 18.49
CA ILE A 152 -2.01 8.43 17.37
C ILE A 152 -1.24 7.99 16.11
N ALA A 153 -0.07 8.62 15.86
CA ALA A 153 0.81 8.17 14.79
C ALA A 153 1.22 6.70 14.97
N GLY A 154 1.63 6.34 16.18
CA GLY A 154 1.98 4.95 16.52
C GLY A 154 0.82 3.97 16.34
N ILE A 155 -0.42 4.35 16.65
CA ILE A 155 -1.61 3.54 16.37
C ILE A 155 -1.76 3.29 14.87
N CYS A 156 -1.64 4.34 14.04
CA CYS A 156 -1.71 4.19 12.58
C CYS A 156 -0.63 3.23 12.06
N PHE A 157 0.63 3.37 12.50
CA PHE A 157 1.71 2.48 12.09
C PHE A 157 1.58 1.07 12.68
N GLY A 158 1.04 0.92 13.88
CA GLY A 158 0.72 -0.38 14.47
C GLY A 158 -0.35 -1.13 13.67
N CYS A 159 -1.37 -0.43 13.17
CA CYS A 159 -2.34 -1.02 12.26
C CYS A 159 -1.72 -1.44 10.91
N LEU A 160 -0.59 -0.85 10.50
CA LEU A 160 0.10 -1.19 9.24
C LEU A 160 0.80 -2.56 9.30
N PHE A 161 0.88 -3.23 10.46
CA PHE A 161 1.42 -4.60 10.55
C PHE A 161 0.72 -5.61 9.64
N TYR A 162 -0.51 -5.33 9.18
CA TYR A 162 -1.19 -6.18 8.20
C TYR A 162 -0.45 -6.26 6.86
N LYS A 163 0.35 -5.25 6.53
CA LYS A 163 1.30 -5.20 5.40
C LYS A 163 2.66 -4.75 5.92
N SER A 164 3.28 -5.59 6.73
CA SER A 164 4.54 -5.30 7.43
C SER A 164 5.67 -4.83 6.53
N GLN A 165 5.66 -5.21 5.25
CA GLN A 165 6.64 -4.76 4.27
C GLN A 165 6.66 -3.23 4.08
N PHE A 166 5.54 -2.53 4.28
CA PHE A 166 5.50 -1.06 4.25
C PHE A 166 5.85 -0.42 5.59
N LEU A 167 5.86 -1.20 6.66
CA LEU A 167 6.23 -0.72 7.99
C LEU A 167 7.73 -0.74 8.24
N LEU A 168 8.49 -1.61 7.57
CA LEU A 168 9.89 -1.97 7.87
C LEU A 168 10.82 -0.78 8.13
N LEU A 169 10.66 0.31 7.38
CA LEU A 169 11.53 1.48 7.46
C LEU A 169 11.17 2.42 8.62
N PHE A 170 9.89 2.52 8.99
CA PHE A 170 9.42 3.54 9.96
C PHE A 170 10.00 3.37 11.38
N PRO A 171 10.11 2.17 11.97
CA PRO A 171 10.74 2.00 13.27
C PRO A 171 12.18 2.55 13.32
N LEU A 172 12.95 2.31 12.26
CA LEU A 172 14.31 2.85 12.14
C LEU A 172 14.31 4.37 12.07
N LEU A 173 13.43 4.96 11.24
CA LEU A 173 13.31 6.42 11.12
C LEU A 173 12.87 7.07 12.44
N PHE A 174 11.93 6.43 13.16
CA PHE A 174 11.47 6.91 14.46
C PHE A 174 12.58 6.87 15.51
N ALA A 175 13.35 5.80 15.56
CA ALA A 175 14.50 5.68 16.46
C ALA A 175 15.57 6.76 16.16
N ILE A 176 15.92 6.94 14.88
CA ILE A 176 16.91 7.94 14.43
C ILE A 176 16.47 9.37 14.77
N ALA A 177 15.18 9.69 14.65
CA ALA A 177 14.63 11.01 14.90
C ALA A 177 14.19 11.23 16.35
N GLY A 178 14.28 10.22 17.23
CA GLY A 178 13.88 10.33 18.63
C GLY A 178 12.37 10.27 18.87
N HIS A 179 11.57 9.77 17.91
CA HIS A 179 10.12 9.61 18.05
C HIS A 179 9.74 8.34 18.86
N TRP A 180 10.36 8.16 20.04
CA TRP A 180 10.22 6.98 20.88
C TRP A 180 8.78 6.66 21.29
N ARG A 181 7.95 7.69 21.53
CA ARG A 181 6.52 7.52 21.88
C ARG A 181 5.73 6.90 20.71
N ALA A 182 6.01 7.32 19.49
CA ALA A 182 5.38 6.75 18.31
C ALA A 182 5.85 5.31 18.08
N LEU A 183 7.15 5.05 18.24
CA LEU A 183 7.72 3.71 18.13
C LEU A 183 7.12 2.75 19.15
N ALA A 184 7.08 3.15 20.44
CA ALA A 184 6.49 2.33 21.51
C ALA A 184 5.01 2.05 21.24
N ALA A 185 4.23 3.06 20.83
CA ALA A 185 2.83 2.88 20.48
C ALA A 185 2.65 1.96 19.27
N THR A 186 3.52 2.05 18.24
CA THR A 186 3.51 1.14 17.08
C THR A 186 3.68 -0.31 17.52
N VAL A 187 4.68 -0.59 18.34
CA VAL A 187 4.95 -1.95 18.85
C VAL A 187 3.81 -2.44 19.73
N ALA A 188 3.32 -1.57 20.66
CA ALA A 188 2.23 -1.92 21.57
C ALA A 188 0.94 -2.27 20.80
N VAL A 189 0.58 -1.49 19.78
CA VAL A 189 -0.62 -1.77 18.95
C VAL A 189 -0.43 -3.05 18.16
N GLY A 190 0.75 -3.29 17.57
CA GLY A 190 1.04 -4.55 16.88
C GLY A 190 0.88 -5.76 17.81
N ALA A 191 1.42 -5.68 19.03
CA ALA A 191 1.27 -6.73 20.04
C ALA A 191 -0.19 -6.92 20.47
N LEU A 192 -0.94 -5.83 20.70
CA LEU A 192 -2.36 -5.90 21.05
C LEU A 192 -3.19 -6.55 19.95
N LEU A 193 -2.93 -6.22 18.68
CA LEU A 193 -3.61 -6.84 17.54
C LEU A 193 -3.25 -8.33 17.42
N ALA A 194 -2.00 -8.71 17.69
CA ALA A 194 -1.58 -10.10 17.70
C ALA A 194 -2.28 -10.89 18.82
N ILE A 195 -2.34 -10.34 20.04
CA ILE A 195 -3.07 -10.93 21.14
C ILE A 195 -4.57 -11.04 20.82
N ALA A 196 -5.18 -9.97 20.34
CA ALA A 196 -6.60 -9.95 19.99
C ALA A 196 -6.95 -10.99 18.91
N SER A 197 -6.12 -11.12 17.87
CA SER A 197 -6.34 -12.13 16.83
C SER A 197 -6.14 -13.55 17.35
N SER A 198 -5.19 -13.78 18.25
CA SER A 198 -4.98 -15.10 18.87
C SER A 198 -6.13 -15.48 19.80
N LEU A 199 -6.68 -14.51 20.55
CA LEU A 199 -7.85 -14.75 21.39
C LEU A 199 -9.13 -14.98 20.58
N ALA A 200 -9.27 -14.30 19.45
CA ALA A 200 -10.47 -14.40 18.61
C ALA A 200 -10.48 -15.63 17.71
N PHE A 201 -9.32 -16.03 17.17
CA PHE A 201 -9.23 -17.02 16.08
C PHE A 201 -8.29 -18.20 16.41
N GLY A 202 -7.76 -18.27 17.63
CA GLY A 202 -6.79 -19.30 18.02
C GLY A 202 -5.35 -18.97 17.61
N VAL A 203 -4.43 -19.87 17.96
CA VAL A 203 -3.00 -19.78 17.62
C VAL A 203 -2.64 -20.48 16.32
N GLU A 204 -3.51 -21.33 15.82
CA GLU A 204 -3.33 -22.15 14.61
C GLU A 204 -3.05 -21.27 13.38
N PRO A 205 -3.76 -20.13 13.15
CA PRO A 205 -3.44 -19.23 12.04
C PRO A 205 -2.02 -18.65 12.12
N TRP A 206 -1.47 -18.42 13.31
CA TRP A 206 -0.10 -17.94 13.51
C TRP A 206 0.95 -19.00 13.16
N VAL A 207 0.63 -20.27 13.40
CA VAL A 207 1.50 -21.39 13.00
C VAL A 207 1.44 -21.65 11.49
N ALA A 208 0.25 -21.49 10.89
CA ALA A 208 0.04 -21.71 9.45
C ALA A 208 0.56 -20.57 8.56
N PHE A 209 0.62 -19.34 9.07
CA PHE A 209 1.01 -18.15 8.30
C PHE A 209 2.44 -18.18 7.75
N PRO A 210 3.52 -18.47 8.53
CA PRO A 210 4.89 -18.40 8.03
C PRO A 210 5.19 -19.36 6.86
N PRO A 211 4.81 -20.64 6.89
CA PRO A 211 5.01 -21.53 5.74
C PRO A 211 4.21 -21.07 4.53
N ALA A 212 2.95 -20.65 4.69
CA ALA A 212 2.13 -20.13 3.60
C ALA A 212 2.73 -18.86 3.00
N LEU A 213 3.29 -17.96 3.80
CA LEU A 213 3.98 -16.76 3.31
C LEU A 213 5.22 -17.13 2.49
N THR A 214 5.99 -18.14 2.94
CA THR A 214 7.19 -18.62 2.23
C THR A 214 6.83 -19.23 0.88
N GLU A 215 5.81 -20.09 0.82
CA GLU A 215 5.30 -20.70 -0.42
C GLU A 215 4.89 -19.61 -1.42
N ARG A 216 4.14 -18.63 -0.97
CA ARG A 216 3.69 -17.50 -1.81
C ARG A 216 4.82 -16.59 -2.27
N ALA A 217 5.80 -16.35 -1.39
CA ALA A 217 7.00 -15.61 -1.76
C ALA A 217 7.74 -16.31 -2.90
N GLN A 218 7.89 -17.62 -2.81
CA GLN A 218 8.51 -18.43 -3.86
C GLN A 218 7.67 -18.39 -5.15
N ALA A 219 6.35 -18.61 -5.08
CA ALA A 219 5.48 -18.54 -6.24
C ALA A 219 5.54 -17.16 -6.92
N ALA A 220 5.39 -16.08 -6.17
CA ALA A 220 5.33 -14.73 -6.71
C ALA A 220 6.68 -14.22 -7.25
N LEU A 221 7.81 -14.53 -6.58
CA LEU A 221 9.11 -13.98 -6.94
C LEU A 221 9.99 -14.92 -7.78
N VAL A 222 9.82 -16.24 -7.66
CA VAL A 222 10.71 -17.23 -8.28
C VAL A 222 10.05 -17.94 -9.45
N VAL A 223 8.84 -18.49 -9.26
CA VAL A 223 8.19 -19.43 -10.20
C VAL A 223 7.49 -18.74 -11.37
N GLN A 224 7.34 -17.43 -11.35
CA GLN A 224 6.81 -16.64 -12.48
C GLN A 224 5.30 -16.85 -12.79
N ASP A 225 4.47 -17.14 -11.80
CA ASP A 225 3.01 -17.20 -11.98
C ASP A 225 2.35 -15.82 -12.17
N LEU A 226 3.12 -14.73 -12.02
CA LEU A 226 2.63 -13.37 -12.16
C LEU A 226 3.20 -12.69 -13.39
N ALA A 227 2.37 -11.99 -14.14
CA ALA A 227 2.84 -11.00 -15.09
C ALA A 227 3.66 -9.93 -14.33
N TRP A 228 4.94 -9.76 -14.67
CA TRP A 228 5.85 -8.85 -13.96
C TRP A 228 5.34 -7.42 -13.90
N GLY A 229 4.52 -7.00 -14.87
CA GLY A 229 3.84 -5.71 -14.86
C GLY A 229 2.88 -5.48 -13.69
N LYS A 230 2.45 -6.53 -12.97
CA LYS A 230 1.66 -6.37 -11.73
C LYS A 230 2.54 -5.95 -10.54
N LEU A 231 3.85 -6.27 -10.57
CA LEU A 231 4.80 -6.03 -9.49
C LEU A 231 5.60 -4.75 -9.77
N GLN A 232 5.14 -3.63 -9.25
CA GLN A 232 5.64 -2.26 -9.51
C GLN A 232 6.89 -1.89 -8.71
N SER A 233 7.66 -2.88 -8.29
CA SER A 233 8.93 -2.74 -7.57
C SER A 233 10.13 -2.77 -8.52
N VAL A 234 11.31 -2.36 -8.02
CA VAL A 234 12.58 -2.51 -8.75
C VAL A 234 12.86 -3.99 -9.07
N TYR A 235 12.48 -4.90 -8.17
CA TYR A 235 12.56 -6.33 -8.43
C TYR A 235 11.72 -6.72 -9.65
N GLY A 236 10.43 -6.31 -9.68
CA GLY A 236 9.54 -6.58 -10.81
C GLY A 236 10.08 -6.01 -12.13
N LEU A 237 10.65 -4.79 -12.10
CA LEU A 237 11.26 -4.17 -13.26
C LEU A 237 12.49 -4.97 -13.77
N ALA A 238 13.37 -5.38 -12.86
CA ALA A 238 14.53 -6.18 -13.21
C ALA A 238 14.13 -7.55 -13.82
N ARG A 239 13.09 -8.18 -13.26
CA ARG A 239 12.53 -9.43 -13.81
C ARG A 239 11.89 -9.22 -15.19
N ALA A 240 11.15 -8.13 -15.37
CA ALA A 240 10.55 -7.77 -16.67
C ALA A 240 11.60 -7.49 -17.76
N LEU A 241 12.79 -7.02 -17.35
CA LEU A 241 13.95 -6.83 -18.23
C LEU A 241 14.74 -8.14 -18.48
N GLY A 242 14.27 -9.29 -17.97
CA GLY A 242 14.86 -10.60 -18.23
C GLY A 242 15.92 -11.07 -17.21
N LEU A 243 16.16 -10.32 -16.11
CA LEU A 243 17.08 -10.79 -15.08
C LEU A 243 16.50 -12.00 -14.34
N GLY A 244 17.35 -12.97 -14.00
CA GLY A 244 16.99 -14.10 -13.13
C GLY A 244 16.59 -13.62 -11.72
N ALA A 245 15.95 -14.48 -10.92
CA ALA A 245 15.46 -14.14 -9.58
C ALA A 245 16.57 -13.61 -8.66
N LEU A 246 17.73 -14.28 -8.61
CA LEU A 246 18.83 -13.87 -7.75
C LEU A 246 19.45 -12.52 -8.16
N PRO A 247 19.86 -12.26 -9.42
CA PRO A 247 20.38 -10.96 -9.79
C PRO A 247 19.33 -9.83 -9.66
N ALA A 248 18.05 -10.07 -9.94
CA ALA A 248 17.00 -9.10 -9.70
C ALA A 248 16.85 -8.77 -8.21
N GLY A 249 16.95 -9.78 -7.34
CA GLY A 249 16.96 -9.61 -5.89
C GLY A 249 18.14 -8.78 -5.40
N ILE A 250 19.34 -9.03 -5.93
CA ILE A 250 20.56 -8.26 -5.59
C ILE A 250 20.41 -6.79 -6.00
N VAL A 251 19.96 -6.52 -7.24
CA VAL A 251 19.73 -5.15 -7.73
C VAL A 251 18.71 -4.43 -6.85
N HIS A 252 17.59 -5.09 -6.54
CA HIS A 252 16.57 -4.52 -5.66
C HIS A 252 17.12 -4.23 -4.26
N ALA A 253 17.83 -5.18 -3.65
CA ALA A 253 18.37 -5.04 -2.30
C ALA A 253 19.39 -3.88 -2.20
N ILE A 254 20.30 -3.75 -3.17
CA ILE A 254 21.24 -2.64 -3.22
C ILE A 254 20.50 -1.30 -3.28
N LEU A 255 19.52 -1.18 -4.18
CA LEU A 255 18.79 0.06 -4.33
C LEU A 255 17.90 0.36 -3.11
N ALA A 256 17.26 -0.64 -2.53
CA ALA A 256 16.48 -0.52 -1.30
C ALA A 256 17.35 -0.02 -0.13
N LEU A 257 18.56 -0.56 0.03
CA LEU A 257 19.52 -0.11 1.05
C LEU A 257 19.97 1.33 0.82
N LEU A 258 20.26 1.71 -0.44
CA LEU A 258 20.62 3.09 -0.78
C LEU A 258 19.50 4.07 -0.48
N VAL A 259 18.26 3.74 -0.85
CA VAL A 259 17.08 4.57 -0.58
C VAL A 259 16.81 4.67 0.92
N ALA A 260 16.90 3.56 1.67
CA ALA A 260 16.77 3.56 3.12
C ALA A 260 17.83 4.43 3.79
N ALA A 261 19.09 4.31 3.38
CA ALA A 261 20.19 5.14 3.89
C ALA A 261 19.97 6.62 3.61
N LEU A 262 19.55 6.97 2.38
CA LEU A 262 19.21 8.37 2.03
C LEU A 262 18.02 8.89 2.85
N ALA A 263 16.98 8.08 3.05
CA ALA A 263 15.84 8.44 3.90
C ALA A 263 16.30 8.70 5.35
N CYS A 264 17.17 7.84 5.90
CA CYS A 264 17.77 8.04 7.22
C CYS A 264 18.59 9.33 7.30
N LEU A 265 19.39 9.64 6.28
CA LEU A 265 20.15 10.88 6.19
C LEU A 265 19.22 12.09 6.15
N ILE A 266 18.16 12.07 5.36
CA ILE A 266 17.16 13.13 5.27
C ILE A 266 16.49 13.35 6.64
N TRP A 267 16.14 12.28 7.35
CA TRP A 267 15.51 12.36 8.68
C TRP A 267 16.42 12.93 9.77
N ARG A 268 17.74 12.72 9.68
CA ARG A 268 18.73 13.29 10.59
C ARG A 268 19.01 14.78 10.33
N ARG A 269 18.75 15.26 9.11
CA ARG A 269 19.03 16.67 8.76
C ARG A 269 18.01 17.61 9.40
N ARG A 270 18.46 18.87 9.65
CA ARG A 270 17.55 19.98 9.92
C ARG A 270 16.85 20.35 8.60
N GLY A 271 15.54 20.51 8.62
CA GLY A 271 14.77 20.83 7.42
C GLY A 271 13.26 20.61 7.60
N SER A 272 12.54 20.74 6.50
CA SER A 272 11.08 20.58 6.47
C SER A 272 10.65 19.18 6.90
N PHE A 273 9.69 19.12 7.80
CA PHE A 273 9.06 17.85 8.17
C PHE A 273 8.33 17.23 6.96
N ASP A 274 7.70 18.06 6.13
CA ASP A 274 6.97 17.58 4.95
C ASP A 274 7.89 16.86 3.95
N VAL A 275 9.12 17.37 3.75
CA VAL A 275 10.13 16.68 2.93
C VAL A 275 10.58 15.36 3.57
N LYS A 276 10.73 15.31 4.91
CA LYS A 276 11.06 14.07 5.64
C LYS A 276 9.94 13.05 5.52
N ALA A 277 8.70 13.48 5.69
CA ALA A 277 7.52 12.64 5.58
C ALA A 277 7.35 12.11 4.15
N ALA A 278 7.53 12.97 3.13
CA ALA A 278 7.54 12.56 1.72
C ALA A 278 8.61 11.50 1.44
N ALA A 279 9.84 11.72 1.95
CA ALA A 279 10.95 10.78 1.78
C ALA A 279 10.65 9.42 2.43
N ALA A 280 10.12 9.42 3.67
CA ALA A 280 9.77 8.19 4.38
C ALA A 280 8.67 7.40 3.64
N ALA A 281 7.59 8.07 3.23
CA ALA A 281 6.48 7.43 2.55
C ALA A 281 6.89 6.87 1.18
N SER A 282 7.66 7.62 0.37
CA SER A 282 8.18 7.14 -0.92
C SER A 282 9.18 5.99 -0.73
N ALA A 283 10.11 6.11 0.22
CA ALA A 283 11.09 5.07 0.52
C ALA A 283 10.41 3.76 0.99
N ALA A 284 9.37 3.84 1.82
CA ALA A 284 8.62 2.66 2.28
C ALA A 284 8.01 1.87 1.11
N LEU A 285 7.59 2.55 0.03
CA LEU A 285 7.10 1.90 -1.19
C LEU A 285 8.23 1.33 -2.06
N ILE A 286 9.46 1.89 -2.01
CA ILE A 286 10.59 1.41 -2.82
C ILE A 286 11.29 0.21 -2.19
N VAL A 287 11.41 0.21 -0.85
CA VAL A 287 12.21 -0.79 -0.12
C VAL A 287 11.62 -2.20 -0.23
N THR A 288 10.32 -2.34 -0.42
CA THR A 288 9.67 -3.64 -0.57
C THR A 288 9.77 -4.19 -1.99
N PRO A 289 10.14 -5.49 -2.20
CA PRO A 289 10.01 -6.14 -3.49
C PRO A 289 8.55 -6.43 -3.87
N TYR A 290 7.64 -6.46 -2.88
CA TYR A 290 6.21 -6.77 -3.01
C TYR A 290 5.35 -5.51 -3.14
N LEU A 291 5.68 -4.61 -4.06
CA LEU A 291 4.86 -3.46 -4.38
C LEU A 291 3.98 -3.80 -5.58
N PHE A 292 2.72 -4.08 -5.35
CA PHE A 292 1.76 -4.34 -6.42
C PHE A 292 1.16 -3.06 -7.01
N ALA A 293 0.60 -3.15 -8.22
CA ALA A 293 0.04 -2.00 -8.94
C ALA A 293 -1.04 -1.25 -8.12
N TYR A 294 -1.87 -1.95 -7.38
CA TYR A 294 -2.90 -1.36 -6.51
C TYR A 294 -2.29 -0.68 -5.26
N ASP A 295 -1.15 -1.16 -4.76
CA ASP A 295 -0.45 -0.52 -3.63
C ASP A 295 0.13 0.85 -4.00
N MET A 296 0.36 1.07 -5.29
CA MET A 296 0.77 2.37 -5.80
C MET A 296 -0.28 3.49 -5.58
N ALA A 297 -1.52 3.16 -5.18
CA ALA A 297 -2.46 4.16 -4.69
C ALA A 297 -1.88 4.96 -3.50
N ALA A 298 -0.97 4.38 -2.71
CA ALA A 298 -0.31 5.06 -1.60
C ALA A 298 0.72 6.13 -2.03
N ILE A 299 1.09 6.21 -3.32
CA ILE A 299 2.03 7.22 -3.84
C ILE A 299 1.46 8.66 -3.73
N VAL A 300 0.14 8.79 -3.59
CA VAL A 300 -0.51 10.09 -3.36
C VAL A 300 -0.02 10.75 -2.07
N ILE A 301 0.41 9.96 -1.07
CA ILE A 301 0.87 10.48 0.22
C ILE A 301 2.23 11.19 0.12
N PRO A 302 3.31 10.58 -0.39
CA PRO A 302 4.56 11.31 -0.59
C PRO A 302 4.39 12.48 -1.57
N GLY A 303 3.53 12.35 -2.59
CA GLY A 303 3.15 13.45 -3.47
C GLY A 303 2.52 14.61 -2.74
N ALA A 304 1.55 14.36 -1.86
CA ALA A 304 0.86 15.39 -1.08
C ALA A 304 1.82 16.15 -0.15
N PHE A 305 2.69 15.46 0.57
CA PHE A 305 3.70 16.11 1.42
C PHE A 305 4.69 16.96 0.60
N LEU A 306 5.14 16.45 -0.55
CA LEU A 306 6.03 17.22 -1.44
C LEU A 306 5.34 18.48 -1.98
N VAL A 307 4.09 18.36 -2.45
CA VAL A 307 3.30 19.48 -2.95
C VAL A 307 3.08 20.52 -1.85
N LYS A 308 2.76 20.08 -0.63
CA LYS A 308 2.65 20.99 0.54
C LYS A 308 3.91 21.80 0.75
N ASP A 309 5.07 21.14 0.79
CA ASP A 309 6.36 21.83 0.98
C ASP A 309 6.65 22.82 -0.17
N LEU A 310 6.28 22.48 -1.41
CA LEU A 310 6.42 23.40 -2.56
C LEU A 310 5.51 24.63 -2.48
N ILE A 311 4.28 24.44 -1.97
CA ILE A 311 3.34 25.56 -1.75
C ILE A 311 3.86 26.48 -0.64
N GLU A 312 4.27 25.89 0.49
CA GLU A 312 4.66 26.68 1.68
C GLU A 312 6.05 27.33 1.55
N ARG A 313 6.98 26.71 0.85
CA ARG A 313 8.40 27.12 0.76
C ARG A 313 8.85 27.55 -0.62
N GLY A 314 7.92 27.60 -1.56
CA GLY A 314 8.20 27.90 -2.95
C GLY A 314 8.81 26.71 -3.71
N GLY A 315 8.51 26.63 -5.00
CA GLY A 315 9.04 25.64 -5.91
C GLY A 315 9.62 26.26 -7.17
N THR A 316 10.61 25.63 -7.77
CA THR A 316 11.15 26.03 -9.06
C THR A 316 10.25 25.54 -10.20
N ARG A 317 10.32 26.18 -11.37
CA ARG A 317 9.59 25.72 -12.59
C ARG A 317 9.93 24.26 -12.92
N ARG A 318 11.17 23.82 -12.69
CA ARG A 318 11.62 22.44 -12.92
C ARG A 318 10.97 21.45 -11.98
N GLU A 319 10.75 21.81 -10.71
CA GLU A 319 10.06 20.95 -9.73
C GLU A 319 8.59 20.80 -10.08
N HIS A 320 7.91 21.90 -10.48
CA HIS A 320 6.52 21.81 -10.92
C HIS A 320 6.38 20.97 -12.21
N ALA A 321 7.27 21.16 -13.19
CA ALA A 321 7.29 20.34 -14.40
C ALA A 321 7.57 18.86 -14.08
N ALA A 322 8.46 18.56 -13.12
CA ALA A 322 8.73 17.19 -12.69
C ALA A 322 7.51 16.53 -12.04
N ILE A 323 6.78 17.24 -11.17
CA ILE A 323 5.54 16.74 -10.55
C ILE A 323 4.48 16.47 -11.63
N PHE A 324 4.30 17.38 -12.58
CA PHE A 324 3.39 17.17 -13.70
C PHE A 324 3.79 15.94 -14.53
N GLY A 325 5.08 15.79 -14.83
CA GLY A 325 5.61 14.60 -15.51
C GLY A 325 5.38 13.31 -14.74
N LEU A 326 5.54 13.32 -13.41
CA LEU A 326 5.23 12.17 -12.54
C LEU A 326 3.74 11.83 -12.57
N PHE A 327 2.86 12.84 -12.56
CA PHE A 327 1.42 12.63 -12.68
C PHE A 327 1.06 12.00 -14.03
N CYS A 328 1.63 12.49 -15.14
CA CYS A 328 1.49 11.84 -16.45
C CYS A 328 2.04 10.40 -16.45
N GLY A 329 3.15 10.16 -15.73
CA GLY A 329 3.72 8.82 -15.54
C GLY A 329 2.78 7.84 -14.85
N LEU A 330 1.94 8.31 -13.91
CA LEU A 330 0.91 7.49 -13.28
C LEU A 330 -0.18 7.06 -14.27
N PHE A 331 -0.55 7.90 -15.23
CA PHE A 331 -1.46 7.51 -16.31
C PHE A 331 -0.82 6.49 -17.25
N ALA A 332 0.44 6.69 -17.62
CA ALA A 332 1.17 5.72 -18.44
C ALA A 332 1.31 4.37 -17.71
N MET A 333 1.58 4.40 -16.39
CA MET A 333 1.60 3.20 -15.56
C MET A 333 0.23 2.50 -15.54
N PHE A 334 -0.87 3.24 -15.42
CA PHE A 334 -2.23 2.68 -15.43
C PHE A 334 -2.55 2.04 -16.79
N ALA A 335 -2.21 2.69 -17.89
CA ALA A 335 -2.41 2.17 -19.24
C ALA A 335 -1.55 0.93 -19.52
N GLY A 336 -0.35 0.86 -18.94
CA GLY A 336 0.58 -0.27 -19.04
C GLY A 336 0.48 -1.27 -17.88
N ALA A 337 -0.54 -1.15 -17.02
CA ALA A 337 -0.69 -2.02 -15.86
C ALA A 337 -0.80 -3.50 -16.28
N GLY A 338 0.06 -4.32 -15.72
CA GLY A 338 0.16 -5.74 -16.07
C GLY A 338 1.18 -6.05 -17.18
N ILE A 339 1.71 -5.06 -17.90
CA ILE A 339 2.70 -5.25 -18.98
C ILE A 339 4.10 -4.85 -18.50
N VAL A 340 4.28 -3.60 -18.05
CA VAL A 340 5.58 -3.05 -17.63
C VAL A 340 5.48 -2.41 -16.25
N PRO A 341 6.44 -2.67 -15.34
CA PRO A 341 6.43 -2.08 -13.98
C PRO A 341 6.94 -0.63 -13.97
N LEU A 342 6.23 0.28 -14.62
CA LEU A 342 6.55 1.71 -14.68
C LEU A 342 6.50 2.39 -13.32
N GLY A 343 5.74 1.86 -12.36
CA GLY A 343 5.63 2.39 -11.01
C GLY A 343 6.97 2.40 -10.26
N ALA A 344 7.86 1.45 -10.53
CA ALA A 344 9.23 1.47 -10.00
C ALA A 344 9.96 2.76 -10.43
N ILE A 345 9.88 3.11 -11.71
CA ILE A 345 10.52 4.31 -12.27
C ILE A 345 9.87 5.57 -11.71
N VAL A 346 8.54 5.65 -11.71
CA VAL A 346 7.81 6.82 -11.19
C VAL A 346 8.15 7.08 -9.73
N ASN A 347 8.18 6.03 -8.88
CA ASN A 347 8.47 6.20 -7.46
C ASN A 347 9.96 6.56 -7.21
N LEU A 348 10.89 6.00 -7.98
CA LEU A 348 12.31 6.39 -7.91
C LEU A 348 12.53 7.83 -8.34
N LEU A 349 11.86 8.30 -9.39
CA LEU A 349 11.92 9.71 -9.81
C LEU A 349 11.32 10.64 -8.75
N LEU A 350 10.19 10.26 -8.14
CA LEU A 350 9.59 11.00 -7.03
C LEU A 350 10.56 11.09 -5.84
N PHE A 351 11.12 9.97 -5.41
CA PHE A 351 12.09 9.94 -4.31
C PHE A 351 13.34 10.78 -4.63
N SER A 352 13.84 10.72 -5.87
CA SER A 352 14.98 11.52 -6.31
C SER A 352 14.69 13.03 -6.25
N LEU A 353 13.49 13.44 -6.65
CA LEU A 353 13.03 14.84 -6.54
C LEU A 353 12.98 15.29 -5.08
N ILE A 354 12.40 14.46 -4.20
CA ILE A 354 12.32 14.71 -2.75
C ILE A 354 13.73 14.80 -2.15
N ALA A 355 14.62 13.87 -2.47
CA ALA A 355 16.00 13.86 -1.97
C ALA A 355 16.75 15.12 -2.42
N ARG A 356 16.67 15.50 -3.70
CA ARG A 356 17.28 16.75 -4.19
C ARG A 356 16.78 17.96 -3.42
N ARG A 357 15.48 18.03 -3.12
CA ARG A 357 14.91 19.15 -2.34
C ARG A 357 15.41 19.14 -0.91
N ALA A 358 15.52 17.99 -0.27
CA ALA A 358 16.06 17.85 1.08
C ALA A 358 17.52 18.33 1.20
N PHE A 359 18.33 18.18 0.14
CA PHE A 359 19.75 18.54 0.15
C PHE A 359 20.05 19.96 -0.39
N ARG A 360 19.15 20.59 -1.14
CA ARG A 360 19.36 21.93 -1.69
C ARG A 360 19.08 23.07 -0.71
N GLY A 361 18.33 22.81 0.38
CA GLY A 361 17.81 23.86 1.26
C GLY A 361 16.64 24.63 0.63
N PRO A 362 15.99 25.55 1.36
CA PRO A 362 14.93 26.39 0.83
C PRO A 362 15.44 27.24 -0.34
N ALA A 363 14.62 27.40 -1.39
CA ALA A 363 14.91 28.35 -2.45
C ALA A 363 15.05 29.74 -1.84
N PRO A 364 15.95 30.62 -2.34
CA PRO A 364 16.00 32.01 -1.90
C PRO A 364 14.61 32.62 -2.12
N SER A 365 14.09 33.29 -1.07
CA SER A 365 12.84 34.04 -1.17
C SER A 365 12.93 34.97 -2.38
N PRO A 366 11.90 35.06 -3.25
CA PRO A 366 11.89 36.08 -4.28
C PRO A 366 12.05 37.42 -3.56
N ALA A 367 13.04 38.19 -3.97
CA ALA A 367 13.21 39.54 -3.49
C ALA A 367 11.91 40.30 -3.82
N VAL A 368 11.26 40.83 -2.76
CA VAL A 368 10.07 41.68 -2.84
C VAL A 368 10.43 42.99 -3.54
#